data_043433c0a1450ba79b970e7888506e49
#
_entry.id   043433c0a1450ba79b970e7888506e49
#
_cell.length_a   1.000
_cell.length_b   1.000
_cell.length_c   1.000
_cell.angle_alpha   90.00
_cell.angle_beta   90.00
_cell.angle_gamma   90.00
#
_symmetry.space_group_name_H-M   'P 1'
#
loop_
_entity.id
_entity.type
_entity.pdbx_description
1 polymer ?
#
loop_
_entity_poly.entity_id
_entity_poly.type
_entity_poly.pdbx_seq_one_letter_code
_entity_poly.pdbx_strand_id
1 'polypeptide(L)'
;DFALMAGTTAAAVLLTAVTVYFSCSSILHDCPATLMRPKTPKSGKKILLERIGFIWNRLSFSHKVTMRNIFRYKRRMLMTIVGIAGCTALVLTGFGVYDSVNDIIEKQFGEISNYTGIAAYGDTETDEQITEISDKLAQYNCDGNKIYQKQITVSSGKNSTDAYIFGAKDNDTIAQFVTVKDRRTGERYTVTDEGVIINEKLATLLGGVKKGDEITLSLSDTKRVNAKVTEICENYAHHYVYITEKLYKELSNEDALPYNCYFFNSVQGDDMPESDRDKLAEKLMKIDGVMGVSFKTSVEGTFSTMLKSLLLVIVVLIVSAGALAFIVLYNLTNININERIREIASLKVLGFYDKEVSMYVFRETVILTLIGT
;
A
#
# COMPACT_ATOMS: atom_id res chain seq x y z
N ASP A 1 -23.01 0.52 8.49
CA ASP A 1 -22.77 -0.03 9.85
C ASP A 1 -23.02 1.05 10.91
N PHE A 2 -24.26 1.04 11.47
CA PHE A 2 -24.68 2.00 12.49
C PHE A 2 -23.77 1.97 13.73
N ALA A 3 -23.28 0.79 14.12
CA ALA A 3 -22.38 0.61 15.25
C ALA A 3 -21.02 1.32 15.05
N LEU A 4 -20.44 1.27 13.86
CA LEU A 4 -19.21 1.98 13.52
C LEU A 4 -19.42 3.50 13.55
N MET A 5 -20.53 3.99 12.99
CA MET A 5 -20.88 5.40 12.99
C MET A 5 -21.09 5.95 14.41
N ALA A 6 -21.84 5.21 15.25
CA ALA A 6 -22.03 5.55 16.64
C ALA A 6 -20.73 5.53 17.44
N GLY A 7 -19.87 4.52 17.20
CA GLY A 7 -18.56 4.39 17.85
C GLY A 7 -17.61 5.53 17.51
N THR A 8 -17.49 5.90 16.24
CA THR A 8 -16.64 7.03 15.80
C THR A 8 -17.14 8.37 16.34
N THR A 9 -18.47 8.58 16.35
CA THR A 9 -19.06 9.79 16.90
C THR A 9 -18.82 9.89 18.41
N ALA A 10 -19.03 8.80 19.15
CA ALA A 10 -18.79 8.74 20.58
C ALA A 10 -17.30 9.00 20.92
N ALA A 11 -16.37 8.42 20.16
CA ALA A 11 -14.95 8.66 20.32
C ALA A 11 -14.57 10.13 20.08
N ALA A 12 -15.13 10.77 19.03
CA ALA A 12 -14.89 12.18 18.74
C ALA A 12 -15.42 13.09 19.87
N VAL A 13 -16.63 12.83 20.36
CA VAL A 13 -17.23 13.59 21.47
C VAL A 13 -16.40 13.41 22.75
N LEU A 14 -15.97 12.20 23.06
CA LEU A 14 -15.17 11.90 24.23
C LEU A 14 -13.80 12.60 24.19
N LEU A 15 -13.11 12.55 23.05
CA LEU A 15 -11.85 13.27 22.84
C LEU A 15 -12.01 14.77 23.03
N THR A 16 -13.07 15.35 22.46
CA THR A 16 -13.36 16.79 22.60
C THR A 16 -13.67 17.14 24.06
N ALA A 17 -14.50 16.36 24.75
CA ALA A 17 -14.84 16.58 26.14
C ALA A 17 -13.61 16.50 27.07
N VAL A 18 -12.77 15.49 26.87
CA VAL A 18 -11.52 15.31 27.63
C VAL A 18 -10.58 16.50 27.40
N THR A 19 -10.40 16.93 26.13
CA THR A 19 -9.54 18.08 25.80
C THR A 19 -10.05 19.37 26.46
N VAL A 20 -11.34 19.65 26.37
CA VAL A 20 -11.97 20.82 26.99
C VAL A 20 -11.84 20.74 28.53
N TYR A 21 -12.12 19.59 29.13
CA TYR A 21 -12.00 19.40 30.57
C TYR A 21 -10.59 19.71 31.08
N PHE A 22 -9.54 19.15 30.48
CA PHE A 22 -8.16 19.43 30.87
C PHE A 22 -7.76 20.88 30.63
N SER A 23 -8.21 21.51 29.54
CA SER A 23 -7.91 22.92 29.24
C SER A 23 -8.60 23.86 30.24
N CYS A 24 -9.86 23.64 30.53
CA CYS A 24 -10.62 24.49 31.46
C CYS A 24 -10.22 24.27 32.92
N SER A 25 -10.00 23.01 33.34
CA SER A 25 -9.60 22.68 34.71
C SER A 25 -8.32 23.41 35.12
N SER A 26 -7.35 23.53 34.23
CA SER A 26 -6.10 24.25 34.50
C SER A 26 -6.30 25.76 34.75
N ILE A 27 -7.32 26.37 34.13
CA ILE A 27 -7.61 27.80 34.26
C ILE A 27 -8.51 28.07 35.47
N LEU A 28 -9.48 27.19 35.70
CA LEU A 28 -10.45 27.34 36.80
C LEU A 28 -9.82 27.19 38.20
N HIS A 29 -8.66 26.56 38.32
CA HIS A 29 -7.94 26.45 39.61
C HIS A 29 -7.08 27.70 39.91
N ASP A 30 -6.92 28.64 38.97
CA ASP A 30 -6.19 29.89 39.20
C ASP A 30 -7.05 30.92 39.95
N CYS A 31 -6.45 31.64 40.89
CA CYS A 31 -7.12 32.71 41.63
C CYS A 31 -7.59 33.83 40.68
N PRO A 32 -8.83 34.37 40.79
CA PRO A 32 -9.36 35.41 39.92
C PRO A 32 -8.42 36.66 39.83
N ALA A 33 -7.74 37.02 40.92
CA ALA A 33 -6.81 38.11 40.96
C ALA A 33 -5.55 37.88 40.11
N THR A 34 -5.13 36.61 39.89
CA THR A 34 -4.00 36.26 39.03
C THR A 34 -4.39 36.25 37.56
N LEU A 35 -5.63 35.90 37.25
CA LEU A 35 -6.18 35.90 35.89
C LEU A 35 -6.38 37.33 35.35
N MET A 36 -6.68 38.29 36.20
CA MET A 36 -6.84 39.71 35.80
C MET A 36 -5.51 40.46 35.66
N ARG A 37 -4.40 39.94 36.18
CA ARG A 37 -3.08 40.56 36.03
C ARG A 37 -2.46 40.28 34.65
N PRO A 38 -1.87 41.31 34.00
CA PRO A 38 -1.07 41.07 32.79
C PRO A 38 0.04 40.08 33.09
N LYS A 39 0.14 39.01 32.29
CA LYS A 39 1.21 38.01 32.47
C LYS A 39 2.59 38.67 32.29
N THR A 40 3.45 38.51 33.29
CA THR A 40 4.82 39.00 33.22
C THR A 40 5.61 38.30 32.09
N PRO A 41 6.42 39.01 31.32
CA PRO A 41 7.25 38.44 30.29
C PRO A 41 8.16 37.32 30.86
N LYS A 42 8.16 36.14 30.23
CA LYS A 42 9.04 35.06 30.67
C LYS A 42 10.50 35.44 30.44
N SER A 43 11.35 35.31 31.48
CA SER A 43 12.78 35.56 31.38
C SER A 43 13.42 34.63 30.33
N GLY A 44 14.26 35.18 29.47
CA GLY A 44 14.99 34.44 28.45
C GLY A 44 16.05 33.51 29.08
N LYS A 45 15.90 32.20 28.93
CA LYS A 45 16.95 31.23 29.27
C LYS A 45 17.76 30.91 28.01
N LYS A 46 19.06 30.55 28.19
CA LYS A 46 19.91 30.07 27.09
C LYS A 46 19.24 28.86 26.40
N ILE A 47 19.16 28.86 25.08
CA ILE A 47 18.59 27.78 24.28
C ILE A 47 19.68 26.78 23.90
N LEU A 48 19.25 25.52 23.63
CA LEU A 48 20.14 24.44 23.20
C LEU A 48 20.98 24.81 21.95
N LEU A 49 20.38 25.55 21.03
CA LEU A 49 21.07 26.01 19.81
C LEU A 49 22.25 26.96 20.08
N GLU A 50 22.22 27.70 21.19
CA GLU A 50 23.34 28.54 21.61
C GLU A 50 24.58 27.76 22.05
N ARG A 51 24.40 26.47 22.39
CA ARG A 51 25.51 25.57 22.75
C ARG A 51 26.30 25.10 21.54
N ILE A 52 25.66 25.14 20.34
CA ILE A 52 26.27 24.74 19.08
C ILE A 52 26.87 25.98 18.41
N GLY A 53 28.06 26.37 18.85
CA GLY A 53 28.73 27.64 18.44
C GLY A 53 28.90 27.77 16.93
N PHE A 54 29.14 26.66 16.20
CA PHE A 54 29.32 26.67 14.76
C PHE A 54 28.07 27.16 14.01
N ILE A 55 26.87 26.72 14.42
CA ILE A 55 25.61 27.15 13.82
C ILE A 55 25.22 28.53 14.30
N TRP A 56 25.32 28.76 15.61
CA TRP A 56 24.92 30.01 16.24
C TRP A 56 25.68 31.24 15.71
N ASN A 57 27.00 31.13 15.52
CA ASN A 57 27.81 32.25 15.04
C ASN A 57 27.52 32.64 13.58
N ARG A 58 27.04 31.72 12.74
CA ARG A 58 26.69 32.01 11.36
C ARG A 58 25.27 32.60 11.17
N LEU A 59 24.43 32.57 12.20
CA LEU A 59 23.08 33.14 12.14
C LEU A 59 23.14 34.67 12.27
N SER A 60 22.37 35.37 11.42
CA SER A 60 22.15 36.82 11.57
C SER A 60 21.40 37.13 12.86
N PHE A 61 21.51 38.36 13.34
CA PHE A 61 20.84 38.82 14.56
C PHE A 61 19.35 38.51 14.57
N SER A 62 18.68 38.75 13.44
CA SER A 62 17.24 38.51 13.27
C SER A 62 16.86 37.01 13.43
N HIS A 63 17.67 36.11 12.88
CA HIS A 63 17.45 34.64 13.05
C HIS A 63 17.73 34.22 14.51
N LYS A 64 18.72 34.79 15.17
CA LYS A 64 19.00 34.53 16.60
C LYS A 64 17.82 34.91 17.48
N VAL A 65 17.22 36.07 17.23
CA VAL A 65 16.01 36.52 17.95
C VAL A 65 14.82 35.61 17.69
N THR A 66 14.59 35.22 16.42
CA THR A 66 13.50 34.30 16.06
C THR A 66 13.67 32.95 16.77
N MET A 67 14.86 32.36 16.76
CA MET A 67 15.12 31.10 17.45
C MET A 67 14.89 31.18 18.96
N ARG A 68 15.37 32.27 19.61
CA ARG A 68 15.08 32.49 21.02
C ARG A 68 13.60 32.59 21.33
N ASN A 69 12.83 33.23 20.45
CA ASN A 69 11.39 33.35 20.60
C ASN A 69 10.67 32.00 20.42
N ILE A 70 11.03 31.20 19.42
CA ILE A 70 10.49 29.86 19.21
C ILE A 70 10.66 29.00 20.46
N PHE A 71 11.86 28.94 20.99
CA PHE A 71 12.18 28.13 22.19
C PHE A 71 11.66 28.72 23.51
N ARG A 72 11.33 30.02 23.56
CA ARG A 72 10.67 30.65 24.71
C ARG A 72 9.24 30.10 24.90
N TYR A 73 8.54 29.84 23.80
CA TYR A 73 7.14 29.35 23.78
C TYR A 73 7.05 27.89 23.35
N LYS A 74 7.71 26.99 24.06
CA LYS A 74 7.84 25.57 23.72
C LYS A 74 6.52 24.86 23.47
N ARG A 75 5.46 25.13 24.25
CA ARG A 75 4.14 24.52 24.04
C ARG A 75 3.57 24.86 22.68
N ARG A 76 3.67 26.13 22.26
CA ARG A 76 3.21 26.59 20.95
C ARG A 76 4.04 25.97 19.84
N MET A 77 5.37 26.00 19.99
CA MET A 77 6.29 25.36 19.04
C MET A 77 5.91 23.89 18.81
N LEU A 78 5.72 23.13 19.88
CA LEU A 78 5.38 21.72 19.83
C LEU A 78 4.00 21.50 19.18
N MET A 79 2.99 22.30 19.54
CA MET A 79 1.65 22.25 18.96
C MET A 79 1.68 22.53 17.45
N THR A 80 2.47 23.52 17.02
CA THR A 80 2.60 23.84 15.58
C THR A 80 3.29 22.71 14.83
N ILE A 81 4.43 22.22 15.34
CA ILE A 81 5.18 21.13 14.69
C ILE A 81 4.33 19.85 14.59
N VAL A 82 3.70 19.43 15.71
CA VAL A 82 2.86 18.22 15.73
C VAL A 82 1.65 18.36 14.80
N GLY A 83 1.01 19.54 14.79
CA GLY A 83 -0.12 19.81 13.90
C GLY A 83 0.27 19.72 12.42
N ILE A 84 1.37 20.37 12.03
CA ILE A 84 1.86 20.32 10.65
C ILE A 84 2.32 18.91 10.28
N ALA A 85 3.13 18.28 11.14
CA ALA A 85 3.62 16.91 10.90
C ALA A 85 2.47 15.91 10.73
N GLY A 86 1.42 16.03 11.55
CA GLY A 86 0.23 15.17 11.40
C GLY A 86 -0.49 15.35 10.07
N CYS A 87 -0.68 16.60 9.63
CA CYS A 87 -1.29 16.88 8.33
C CYS A 87 -0.42 16.40 7.16
N THR A 88 0.89 16.64 7.22
CA THR A 88 1.85 16.17 6.20
C THR A 88 1.89 14.66 6.13
N ALA A 89 1.90 13.98 7.28
CA ALA A 89 1.85 12.52 7.33
C ALA A 89 0.59 11.95 6.67
N LEU A 90 -0.58 12.58 6.89
CA LEU A 90 -1.82 12.17 6.23
C LEU A 90 -1.77 12.33 4.71
N VAL A 91 -1.24 13.46 4.23
CA VAL A 91 -1.07 13.71 2.78
C VAL A 91 -0.08 12.70 2.19
N LEU A 92 1.07 12.50 2.85
CA LEU A 92 2.07 11.54 2.41
C LEU A 92 1.52 10.10 2.38
N THR A 93 0.74 9.72 3.38
CA THR A 93 0.06 8.42 3.41
C THR A 93 -0.91 8.28 2.24
N GLY A 94 -1.68 9.32 1.93
CA GLY A 94 -2.60 9.31 0.79
C GLY A 94 -1.88 9.08 -0.54
N PHE A 95 -0.82 9.82 -0.82
CA PHE A 95 -0.02 9.62 -2.03
C PHE A 95 0.73 8.29 -2.04
N GLY A 96 1.28 7.86 -0.89
CA GLY A 96 1.97 6.57 -0.78
C GLY A 96 1.06 5.38 -1.04
N VAL A 97 -0.20 5.43 -0.60
CA VAL A 97 -1.20 4.40 -0.92
C VAL A 97 -1.56 4.45 -2.40
N TYR A 98 -1.72 5.64 -2.98
CA TYR A 98 -1.97 5.81 -4.41
C TYR A 98 -0.89 5.16 -5.27
N ASP A 99 0.38 5.50 -5.01
CA ASP A 99 1.52 4.94 -5.74
C ASP A 99 1.63 3.42 -5.56
N SER A 100 1.44 2.94 -4.32
CA SER A 100 1.47 1.50 -4.03
C SER A 100 0.40 0.71 -4.79
N VAL A 101 -0.80 1.28 -4.93
CA VAL A 101 -1.91 0.65 -5.67
C VAL A 101 -1.60 0.57 -7.16
N ASN A 102 -1.07 1.64 -7.75
CA ASN A 102 -0.68 1.64 -9.17
C ASN A 102 0.48 0.67 -9.45
N ASP A 103 1.48 0.66 -8.57
CA ASP A 103 2.63 -0.27 -8.64
C ASP A 103 2.19 -1.75 -8.65
N ILE A 104 1.15 -2.08 -7.86
CA ILE A 104 0.61 -3.45 -7.82
C ILE A 104 0.08 -3.88 -9.18
N ILE A 105 -0.67 -3.00 -9.88
CA ILE A 105 -1.23 -3.32 -11.19
C ILE A 105 -0.11 -3.55 -12.21
N GLU A 106 0.83 -2.61 -12.27
CA GLU A 106 1.95 -2.67 -13.20
C GLU A 106 2.81 -3.92 -12.98
N LYS A 107 3.16 -4.22 -11.73
CA LYS A 107 3.96 -5.40 -11.39
C LYS A 107 3.22 -6.71 -11.63
N GLN A 108 1.94 -6.79 -11.21
CA GLN A 108 1.18 -8.03 -11.36
C GLN A 108 0.89 -8.36 -12.81
N PHE A 109 0.37 -7.39 -13.58
CA PHE A 109 -0.09 -7.64 -14.95
C PHE A 109 0.94 -7.28 -16.02
N GLY A 110 1.92 -6.41 -15.73
CA GLY A 110 2.99 -6.05 -16.65
C GLY A 110 4.24 -6.93 -16.53
N GLU A 111 4.59 -7.39 -15.31
CA GLU A 111 5.86 -8.11 -15.08
C GLU A 111 5.69 -9.57 -14.67
N ILE A 112 4.68 -9.91 -13.86
CA ILE A 112 4.50 -11.25 -13.29
C ILE A 112 3.64 -12.12 -14.20
N SER A 113 2.47 -11.61 -14.63
CA SER A 113 1.53 -12.34 -15.47
C SER A 113 1.82 -12.11 -16.95
N ASN A 114 2.41 -13.10 -17.60
CA ASN A 114 2.86 -12.99 -19.00
C ASN A 114 1.91 -13.64 -20.01
N TYR A 115 0.78 -14.20 -19.57
CA TYR A 115 -0.21 -14.82 -20.46
C TYR A 115 -1.18 -13.79 -21.06
N THR A 116 -1.69 -14.07 -22.26
CA THR A 116 -2.75 -13.26 -22.90
C THR A 116 -4.14 -13.71 -22.44
N GLY A 117 -4.35 -15.03 -22.31
CA GLY A 117 -5.63 -15.57 -21.85
C GLY A 117 -5.55 -17.00 -21.33
N ILE A 118 -6.68 -17.44 -20.80
CA ILE A 118 -6.87 -18.75 -20.18
C ILE A 118 -8.20 -19.32 -20.71
N ALA A 119 -8.17 -20.55 -21.18
CA ALA A 119 -9.36 -21.36 -21.39
C ALA A 119 -9.42 -22.43 -20.29
N ALA A 120 -10.45 -22.37 -19.45
CA ALA A 120 -10.68 -23.35 -18.40
C ALA A 120 -11.59 -24.47 -18.92
N TYR A 121 -11.25 -25.71 -18.61
CA TYR A 121 -12.01 -26.88 -18.97
C TYR A 121 -12.15 -27.84 -17.79
N GLY A 122 -13.02 -28.88 -17.91
CA GLY A 122 -13.26 -29.82 -16.82
C GLY A 122 -12.12 -30.85 -16.63
N ASP A 123 -12.20 -31.60 -15.53
CA ASP A 123 -11.20 -32.61 -15.15
C ASP A 123 -11.14 -33.84 -16.09
N THR A 124 -11.99 -33.92 -17.11
CA THR A 124 -12.06 -35.04 -18.08
C THR A 124 -11.69 -34.54 -19.48
N GLU A 125 -10.49 -33.98 -19.61
CA GLU A 125 -9.99 -33.57 -20.92
C GLU A 125 -9.68 -34.77 -21.81
N THR A 126 -9.99 -34.64 -23.11
CA THR A 126 -9.50 -35.55 -24.14
C THR A 126 -8.41 -34.87 -24.97
N ASP A 127 -7.46 -35.63 -25.48
CA ASP A 127 -6.42 -35.09 -26.38
C ASP A 127 -7.02 -34.39 -27.61
N GLU A 128 -8.22 -34.82 -28.04
CA GLU A 128 -8.97 -34.22 -29.15
C GLU A 128 -9.43 -32.79 -28.79
N GLN A 129 -9.96 -32.56 -27.58
CA GLN A 129 -10.39 -31.23 -27.12
C GLN A 129 -9.19 -30.26 -27.02
N ILE A 130 -8.07 -30.73 -26.49
CA ILE A 130 -6.85 -29.92 -26.41
C ILE A 130 -6.34 -29.55 -27.81
N THR A 131 -6.36 -30.49 -28.74
CA THR A 131 -5.97 -30.23 -30.12
C THR A 131 -6.92 -29.20 -30.76
N GLU A 132 -8.23 -29.32 -30.53
CA GLU A 132 -9.20 -28.34 -31.03
C GLU A 132 -8.99 -26.94 -30.44
N ILE A 133 -8.70 -26.84 -29.14
CA ILE A 133 -8.33 -25.55 -28.49
C ILE A 133 -7.10 -24.96 -29.18
N SER A 134 -6.05 -25.76 -29.35
CA SER A 134 -4.81 -25.33 -29.99
C SER A 134 -5.01 -24.85 -31.42
N ASP A 135 -5.80 -25.60 -32.23
CA ASP A 135 -6.10 -25.26 -33.62
C ASP A 135 -6.90 -23.95 -33.72
N LYS A 136 -7.85 -23.71 -32.81
CA LYS A 136 -8.58 -22.41 -32.78
C LYS A 136 -7.68 -21.27 -32.38
N LEU A 137 -6.81 -21.48 -31.41
CA LEU A 137 -5.82 -20.47 -30.96
C LEU A 137 -4.85 -20.12 -32.10
N ALA A 138 -4.35 -21.10 -32.84
CA ALA A 138 -3.45 -20.89 -33.96
C ALA A 138 -4.06 -20.00 -35.07
N GLN A 139 -5.38 -20.02 -35.29
CA GLN A 139 -6.08 -19.15 -36.24
C GLN A 139 -5.96 -17.64 -35.84
N TYR A 140 -5.71 -17.36 -34.57
CA TYR A 140 -5.52 -16.00 -34.04
C TYR A 140 -4.07 -15.70 -33.70
N ASN A 141 -3.13 -16.49 -34.22
CA ASN A 141 -1.69 -16.41 -33.89
C ASN A 141 -1.43 -16.50 -32.36
N CYS A 142 -2.18 -17.34 -31.69
CA CYS A 142 -1.98 -17.66 -30.30
C CYS A 142 -1.37 -19.06 -30.16
N ASP A 143 -0.48 -19.21 -29.18
CA ASP A 143 0.14 -20.48 -28.80
C ASP A 143 0.06 -20.64 -27.27
N GLY A 144 0.01 -21.87 -26.78
CA GLY A 144 -0.15 -22.09 -25.35
C GLY A 144 0.17 -23.50 -24.88
N ASN A 145 -0.06 -23.71 -23.60
CA ASN A 145 0.22 -24.99 -22.93
C ASN A 145 -0.82 -25.31 -21.87
N LYS A 146 -0.92 -26.60 -21.53
CA LYS A 146 -1.76 -27.11 -20.44
C LYS A 146 -1.19 -26.74 -19.10
N ILE A 147 -2.06 -26.21 -18.21
CA ILE A 147 -1.74 -25.84 -16.83
C ILE A 147 -2.76 -26.46 -15.89
N TYR A 148 -2.29 -26.88 -14.74
CA TYR A 148 -3.15 -27.24 -13.63
C TYR A 148 -3.31 -26.08 -12.68
N GLN A 149 -4.53 -25.57 -12.53
CA GLN A 149 -4.86 -24.50 -11.60
C GLN A 149 -6.06 -24.86 -10.75
N LYS A 150 -5.86 -25.13 -9.49
CA LYS A 150 -6.91 -25.51 -8.54
C LYS A 150 -6.73 -24.81 -7.22
N GLN A 151 -7.84 -24.39 -6.60
CA GLN A 151 -7.81 -23.91 -5.22
C GLN A 151 -7.62 -25.07 -4.28
N ILE A 152 -6.64 -24.94 -3.39
CA ILE A 152 -6.29 -25.91 -2.35
C ILE A 152 -6.12 -25.19 -1.02
N THR A 153 -6.25 -25.92 0.08
CA THR A 153 -5.89 -25.40 1.40
C THR A 153 -4.43 -25.75 1.68
N VAL A 154 -3.65 -24.75 2.06
CA VAL A 154 -2.24 -24.89 2.45
C VAL A 154 -2.12 -24.65 3.95
N SER A 155 -1.35 -25.48 4.65
CA SER A 155 -1.16 -25.35 6.10
C SER A 155 0.29 -25.50 6.54
N SER A 156 0.64 -24.80 7.62
CA SER A 156 1.91 -24.96 8.33
C SER A 156 1.66 -24.81 9.83
N GLY A 157 1.93 -25.86 10.60
CA GLY A 157 1.63 -25.91 12.02
C GLY A 157 0.12 -25.72 12.31
N LYS A 158 -0.24 -24.60 12.97
CA LYS A 158 -1.65 -24.27 13.30
C LYS A 158 -2.29 -23.33 12.28
N ASN A 159 -1.53 -22.77 11.36
CA ASN A 159 -2.01 -21.80 10.40
C ASN A 159 -2.43 -22.52 9.11
N SER A 160 -3.55 -22.13 8.54
CA SER A 160 -4.02 -22.60 7.24
C SER A 160 -4.67 -21.48 6.46
N THR A 161 -4.56 -21.51 5.15
CA THR A 161 -5.18 -20.56 4.24
C THR A 161 -5.36 -21.19 2.88
N ASP A 162 -6.27 -20.64 2.08
CA ASP A 162 -6.48 -21.11 0.72
C ASP A 162 -5.45 -20.47 -0.22
N ALA A 163 -5.01 -21.28 -1.18
CA ALA A 163 -4.09 -20.86 -2.25
C ALA A 163 -4.43 -21.62 -3.52
N TYR A 164 -3.96 -21.10 -4.66
CA TYR A 164 -4.03 -21.82 -5.92
C TYR A 164 -2.73 -22.58 -6.14
N ILE A 165 -2.84 -23.87 -6.43
CA ILE A 165 -1.73 -24.61 -7.02
C ILE A 165 -1.64 -24.23 -8.50
N PHE A 166 -0.42 -23.95 -8.96
CA PHE A 166 -0.11 -23.67 -10.36
C PHE A 166 0.92 -24.71 -10.80
N GLY A 167 0.44 -25.74 -11.48
CA GLY A 167 1.24 -26.86 -11.92
C GLY A 167 1.41 -26.89 -13.43
N ALA A 168 2.62 -27.13 -13.89
CA ALA A 168 2.94 -27.30 -15.29
C ALA A 168 3.93 -28.44 -15.50
N LYS A 169 4.12 -28.86 -16.75
CA LYS A 169 5.03 -29.92 -17.14
C LYS A 169 6.45 -29.69 -16.57
N ASP A 170 6.94 -28.48 -16.72
CA ASP A 170 8.28 -28.09 -16.33
C ASP A 170 8.36 -26.58 -16.05
N ASN A 171 9.53 -26.11 -15.60
CA ASN A 171 9.78 -24.70 -15.36
C ASN A 171 9.61 -23.83 -16.61
N ASP A 172 10.02 -24.31 -17.77
CA ASP A 172 9.98 -23.53 -19.00
C ASP A 172 8.53 -23.20 -19.40
N THR A 173 7.62 -24.14 -19.18
CA THR A 173 6.19 -23.94 -19.34
C THR A 173 5.63 -22.94 -18.33
N ILE A 174 6.08 -22.98 -17.05
CA ILE A 174 5.67 -21.99 -16.05
C ILE A 174 6.17 -20.60 -16.45
N ALA A 175 7.43 -20.49 -16.86
CA ALA A 175 8.09 -19.23 -17.20
C ALA A 175 7.49 -18.54 -18.44
N GLN A 176 6.80 -19.27 -19.32
CA GLN A 176 6.03 -18.70 -20.44
C GLN A 176 4.88 -17.82 -19.96
N PHE A 177 4.25 -18.17 -18.86
CA PHE A 177 3.00 -17.56 -18.40
C PHE A 177 3.15 -16.75 -17.12
N VAL A 178 4.16 -17.07 -16.29
CA VAL A 178 4.38 -16.41 -15.00
C VAL A 178 5.88 -16.20 -14.77
N THR A 179 6.25 -14.95 -14.44
CA THR A 179 7.60 -14.64 -13.98
C THR A 179 7.69 -14.87 -12.48
N VAL A 180 8.34 -15.92 -12.07
CA VAL A 180 8.61 -16.22 -10.67
C VAL A 180 9.95 -15.58 -10.27
N LYS A 181 9.92 -14.54 -9.42
CA LYS A 181 11.12 -13.76 -9.04
C LYS A 181 11.12 -13.32 -7.59
N ASP A 182 12.30 -12.96 -7.06
CA ASP A 182 12.43 -12.25 -5.79
C ASP A 182 12.04 -10.78 -5.92
N ARG A 183 11.30 -10.27 -4.95
CA ARG A 183 10.84 -8.88 -4.96
C ARG A 183 11.95 -7.85 -4.77
N ARG A 184 13.01 -8.19 -4.04
CA ARG A 184 14.07 -7.25 -3.65
C ARG A 184 15.22 -7.23 -4.64
N THR A 185 15.61 -8.42 -5.10
CA THR A 185 16.76 -8.59 -6.01
C THR A 185 16.34 -8.58 -7.46
N GLY A 186 15.06 -8.90 -7.77
CA GLY A 186 14.57 -9.12 -9.13
C GLY A 186 15.08 -10.41 -9.76
N GLU A 187 15.80 -11.26 -9.00
CA GLU A 187 16.33 -12.53 -9.48
C GLU A 187 15.19 -13.49 -9.82
N ARG A 188 15.24 -14.07 -11.03
CA ARG A 188 14.25 -15.06 -11.45
C ARG A 188 14.56 -16.42 -10.85
N TYR A 189 13.54 -17.04 -10.28
CA TYR A 189 13.63 -18.37 -9.72
C TYR A 189 13.22 -19.44 -10.74
N THR A 190 13.84 -20.59 -10.64
CA THR A 190 13.50 -21.79 -11.40
C THR A 190 12.67 -22.70 -10.51
N VAL A 191 11.48 -23.08 -10.96
CA VAL A 191 10.66 -24.10 -10.28
C VAL A 191 11.29 -25.46 -10.56
N THR A 192 11.72 -26.15 -9.50
CA THR A 192 12.45 -27.42 -9.58
C THR A 192 11.62 -28.57 -9.00
N ASP A 193 12.08 -29.80 -9.24
CA ASP A 193 11.44 -30.99 -8.66
C ASP A 193 11.81 -31.21 -7.18
N GLU A 194 12.66 -30.35 -6.59
CA GLU A 194 13.09 -30.47 -5.18
C GLU A 194 12.08 -29.92 -4.18
N GLY A 195 11.12 -29.11 -4.65
CA GLY A 195 10.10 -28.53 -3.81
C GLY A 195 9.27 -27.48 -4.53
N VAL A 196 8.44 -26.78 -3.78
CA VAL A 196 7.49 -25.78 -4.29
C VAL A 196 8.00 -24.36 -4.05
N ILE A 197 7.56 -23.43 -4.91
CA ILE A 197 7.74 -22.00 -4.68
C ILE A 197 6.39 -21.41 -4.26
N ILE A 198 6.39 -20.59 -3.22
CA ILE A 198 5.18 -19.91 -2.72
C ILE A 198 5.38 -18.41 -2.73
N ASN A 199 4.28 -17.65 -2.74
CA ASN A 199 4.40 -16.21 -2.68
C ASN A 199 4.55 -15.67 -1.24
N GLU A 200 5.17 -14.48 -1.10
CA GLU A 200 5.48 -13.82 0.19
C GLU A 200 4.27 -13.72 1.13
N LYS A 201 3.09 -13.37 0.59
CA LYS A 201 1.88 -13.22 1.39
C LYS A 201 1.40 -14.56 1.95
N LEU A 202 1.47 -15.62 1.14
CA LEU A 202 1.16 -16.98 1.59
C LEU A 202 2.11 -17.40 2.72
N ALA A 203 3.41 -17.20 2.53
CA ALA A 203 4.42 -17.49 3.56
C ALA A 203 4.13 -16.76 4.88
N THR A 204 3.73 -15.49 4.81
CA THR A 204 3.36 -14.69 5.99
C THR A 204 2.11 -15.24 6.70
N LEU A 205 1.05 -15.57 5.94
CA LEU A 205 -0.20 -16.11 6.48
C LEU A 205 -0.02 -17.47 7.12
N LEU A 206 0.92 -18.27 6.62
CA LEU A 206 1.30 -19.57 7.20
C LEU A 206 2.18 -19.45 8.46
N GLY A 207 2.38 -18.25 8.99
CA GLY A 207 3.14 -18.02 10.22
C GLY A 207 4.60 -17.66 10.02
N GLY A 208 4.96 -17.19 8.83
CA GLY A 208 6.31 -16.76 8.48
C GLY A 208 7.20 -17.92 7.99
N VAL A 209 6.63 -18.80 7.19
CA VAL A 209 7.35 -19.90 6.50
C VAL A 209 8.52 -19.33 5.72
N LYS A 210 9.65 -20.04 5.78
CA LYS A 210 10.91 -19.67 5.13
C LYS A 210 11.33 -20.72 4.11
N LYS A 211 12.29 -20.36 3.27
CA LYS A 211 13.00 -21.31 2.42
C LYS A 211 13.57 -22.47 3.23
N GLY A 212 13.27 -23.67 2.82
CA GLY A 212 13.65 -24.91 3.48
C GLY A 212 12.62 -25.51 4.41
N ASP A 213 11.59 -24.75 4.80
CA ASP A 213 10.49 -25.24 5.65
C ASP A 213 9.56 -26.17 4.87
N GLU A 214 8.83 -27.01 5.58
CA GLU A 214 7.78 -27.87 5.01
C GLU A 214 6.40 -27.28 5.22
N ILE A 215 5.55 -27.40 4.21
CA ILE A 215 4.14 -27.04 4.22
C ILE A 215 3.29 -28.22 3.81
N THR A 216 2.07 -28.29 4.27
CA THR A 216 1.11 -29.33 3.89
C THR A 216 0.12 -28.78 2.87
N LEU A 217 0.01 -29.44 1.73
CA LEU A 217 -0.92 -29.14 0.65
C LEU A 217 -2.09 -30.13 0.73
N SER A 218 -3.30 -29.64 0.87
CA SER A 218 -4.54 -30.44 0.82
C SER A 218 -5.05 -30.47 -0.61
N LEU A 219 -4.64 -31.45 -1.38
CA LEU A 219 -4.98 -31.62 -2.80
C LEU A 219 -6.45 -32.01 -3.00
N SER A 220 -7.04 -32.74 -2.00
CA SER A 220 -8.46 -33.06 -1.89
C SER A 220 -8.84 -33.20 -0.41
N ASP A 221 -10.12 -33.44 -0.13
CA ASP A 221 -10.62 -33.64 1.23
C ASP A 221 -9.93 -34.78 1.98
N THR A 222 -9.47 -35.78 1.25
CA THR A 222 -8.82 -36.98 1.78
C THR A 222 -7.32 -37.03 1.57
N LYS A 223 -6.77 -36.20 0.69
CA LYS A 223 -5.38 -36.27 0.25
C LYS A 223 -4.57 -35.06 0.70
N ARG A 224 -3.66 -35.27 1.63
CA ARG A 224 -2.72 -34.27 2.12
C ARG A 224 -1.29 -34.73 1.88
N VAL A 225 -0.46 -33.83 1.38
CA VAL A 225 0.94 -34.10 1.08
C VAL A 225 1.82 -33.00 1.65
N ASN A 226 3.02 -33.37 2.08
CA ASN A 226 3.99 -32.37 2.53
C ASN A 226 4.93 -32.01 1.39
N ALA A 227 5.18 -30.73 1.25
CA ALA A 227 6.09 -30.19 0.24
C ALA A 227 7.08 -29.24 0.88
N LYS A 228 8.34 -29.33 0.47
CA LYS A 228 9.40 -28.42 0.90
C LYS A 228 9.29 -27.11 0.12
N VAL A 229 9.43 -25.99 0.80
CA VAL A 229 9.49 -24.66 0.16
C VAL A 229 10.94 -24.39 -0.29
N THR A 230 11.14 -24.28 -1.59
CA THR A 230 12.46 -23.99 -2.16
C THR A 230 12.76 -22.51 -2.24
N GLU A 231 11.78 -21.69 -2.62
CA GLU A 231 11.91 -20.23 -2.73
C GLU A 231 10.58 -19.54 -2.38
N ILE A 232 10.69 -18.24 -2.11
CA ILE A 232 9.53 -17.37 -1.84
C ILE A 232 9.55 -16.23 -2.85
N CYS A 233 8.49 -16.11 -3.67
CA CYS A 233 8.44 -15.20 -4.79
C CYS A 233 7.48 -14.01 -4.57
N GLU A 234 7.67 -12.99 -5.40
CA GLU A 234 6.79 -11.85 -5.50
C GLU A 234 5.47 -12.24 -6.20
N ASN A 235 4.32 -11.89 -5.61
CA ASN A 235 3.02 -11.96 -6.25
C ASN A 235 1.99 -11.16 -5.47
N TYR A 236 1.13 -10.41 -6.14
CA TYR A 236 0.18 -9.46 -5.54
C TYR A 236 -1.28 -9.89 -5.65
N ALA A 237 -1.61 -10.75 -6.63
CA ALA A 237 -2.96 -11.27 -6.83
C ALA A 237 -3.03 -12.73 -6.41
N HIS A 238 -3.96 -13.08 -5.53
CA HIS A 238 -4.13 -14.41 -4.97
C HIS A 238 -2.89 -14.96 -4.24
N HIS A 239 -2.99 -16.20 -3.79
CA HIS A 239 -1.90 -16.97 -3.21
C HIS A 239 -1.62 -18.15 -4.10
N TYR A 240 -0.34 -18.35 -4.45
CA TYR A 240 0.06 -19.41 -5.37
C TYR A 240 1.10 -20.33 -4.78
N VAL A 241 1.01 -21.60 -5.17
CA VAL A 241 2.00 -22.65 -4.98
C VAL A 241 2.40 -23.15 -6.37
N TYR A 242 3.62 -22.85 -6.79
CA TYR A 242 4.15 -23.28 -8.09
C TYR A 242 4.83 -24.64 -7.95
N ILE A 243 4.47 -25.57 -8.83
CA ILE A 243 4.93 -26.97 -8.78
C ILE A 243 5.12 -27.53 -10.20
N THR A 244 6.14 -28.39 -10.37
CA THR A 244 6.32 -29.18 -11.60
C THR A 244 5.42 -30.43 -11.59
N GLU A 245 5.08 -30.94 -12.78
CA GLU A 245 4.32 -32.18 -12.92
C GLU A 245 5.04 -33.35 -12.23
N LYS A 246 6.37 -33.42 -12.35
CA LYS A 246 7.16 -34.50 -11.75
C LYS A 246 7.07 -34.49 -10.23
N LEU A 247 7.25 -33.33 -9.60
CA LEU A 247 7.11 -33.20 -8.14
C LEU A 247 5.68 -33.51 -7.70
N TYR A 248 4.66 -33.04 -8.46
CA TYR A 248 3.28 -33.36 -8.15
C TYR A 248 3.00 -34.86 -8.15
N LYS A 249 3.49 -35.59 -9.16
CA LYS A 249 3.37 -37.05 -9.23
C LYS A 249 4.04 -37.76 -8.05
N GLU A 250 5.24 -37.32 -7.69
CA GLU A 250 5.97 -37.89 -6.54
C GLU A 250 5.23 -37.68 -5.21
N LEU A 251 4.68 -36.48 -5.00
CA LEU A 251 3.96 -36.13 -3.77
C LEU A 251 2.55 -36.75 -3.74
N SER A 252 1.83 -36.71 -4.84
CA SER A 252 0.45 -37.16 -4.91
C SER A 252 0.31 -38.66 -5.16
N ASN A 253 1.36 -39.33 -5.63
CA ASN A 253 1.32 -40.72 -6.09
C ASN A 253 0.24 -40.94 -7.18
N GLU A 254 0.10 -39.95 -8.09
CA GLU A 254 -0.77 -39.98 -9.26
C GLU A 254 0.08 -40.09 -10.53
N ASP A 255 -0.47 -40.69 -11.58
CA ASP A 255 0.27 -40.94 -12.82
C ASP A 255 0.45 -39.67 -13.68
N ALA A 256 -0.41 -38.68 -13.50
CA ALA A 256 -0.38 -37.43 -14.26
C ALA A 256 -0.86 -36.24 -13.43
N LEU A 257 -0.44 -35.04 -13.83
CA LEU A 257 -0.98 -33.79 -13.33
C LEU A 257 -2.38 -33.61 -13.95
N PRO A 258 -3.45 -33.38 -13.17
CA PRO A 258 -4.82 -33.24 -13.71
C PRO A 258 -5.01 -31.84 -14.29
N TYR A 259 -4.48 -31.62 -15.51
CA TYR A 259 -4.61 -30.35 -16.20
C TYR A 259 -6.08 -29.97 -16.41
N ASN A 260 -6.41 -28.69 -16.15
CA ASN A 260 -7.77 -28.18 -16.23
C ASN A 260 -7.88 -26.79 -16.86
N CYS A 261 -6.75 -26.25 -17.32
CA CYS A 261 -6.67 -24.95 -17.98
C CYS A 261 -5.68 -25.01 -19.14
N TYR A 262 -5.97 -24.25 -20.18
CA TYR A 262 -5.05 -23.98 -21.28
C TYR A 262 -4.68 -22.50 -21.26
N PHE A 263 -3.45 -22.19 -20.89
CA PHE A 263 -2.90 -20.84 -20.90
C PHE A 263 -2.31 -20.56 -22.27
N PHE A 264 -2.53 -19.37 -22.80
CA PHE A 264 -2.05 -19.03 -24.13
C PHE A 264 -1.52 -17.60 -24.21
N ASN A 265 -0.59 -17.41 -25.13
CA ASN A 265 0.00 -16.14 -25.50
C ASN A 265 -0.36 -15.81 -26.97
N SER A 266 -0.68 -14.55 -27.23
CA SER A 266 -0.82 -14.02 -28.58
C SER A 266 0.48 -13.40 -29.03
N VAL A 267 0.82 -13.49 -30.32
CA VAL A 267 1.93 -12.75 -30.91
C VAL A 267 1.75 -11.23 -30.74
N GLN A 268 0.50 -10.76 -30.67
CA GLN A 268 0.15 -9.37 -30.44
C GLN A 268 0.17 -9.00 -28.94
N GLY A 269 0.31 -10.00 -28.05
CA GLY A 269 0.28 -9.78 -26.59
C GLY A 269 -1.02 -9.14 -26.12
N ASP A 270 -0.88 -8.11 -25.30
CA ASP A 270 -2.03 -7.36 -24.75
C ASP A 270 -2.68 -6.41 -25.78
N ASP A 271 -2.05 -6.16 -26.91
CA ASP A 271 -2.55 -5.31 -28.00
C ASP A 271 -3.58 -6.03 -28.91
N MET A 272 -3.92 -7.28 -28.61
CA MET A 272 -4.97 -8.00 -29.33
C MET A 272 -6.29 -7.22 -29.28
N PRO A 273 -6.91 -6.87 -30.45
CA PRO A 273 -8.15 -6.10 -30.47
C PRO A 273 -9.28 -6.77 -29.69
N GLU A 274 -10.10 -5.99 -28.99
CA GLU A 274 -11.24 -6.50 -28.20
C GLU A 274 -12.18 -7.35 -29.06
N SER A 275 -12.47 -6.91 -30.31
CA SER A 275 -13.30 -7.66 -31.25
C SER A 275 -12.76 -9.05 -31.59
N ASP A 276 -11.44 -9.24 -31.58
CA ASP A 276 -10.81 -10.52 -31.88
C ASP A 276 -10.74 -11.40 -30.62
N ARG A 277 -10.58 -10.79 -29.45
CA ARG A 277 -10.73 -11.47 -28.15
C ARG A 277 -12.13 -12.04 -27.98
N ASP A 278 -13.17 -11.25 -28.28
CA ASP A 278 -14.56 -11.69 -28.18
C ASP A 278 -14.87 -12.83 -29.13
N LYS A 279 -14.42 -12.73 -30.40
CA LYS A 279 -14.58 -13.80 -31.39
C LYS A 279 -13.84 -15.07 -30.99
N LEU A 280 -12.63 -14.94 -30.47
CA LEU A 280 -11.84 -16.07 -29.99
C LEU A 280 -12.54 -16.73 -28.79
N ALA A 281 -12.98 -15.92 -27.80
CA ALA A 281 -13.73 -16.42 -26.66
C ALA A 281 -14.99 -17.20 -27.10
N GLU A 282 -15.78 -16.62 -28.01
CA GLU A 282 -16.98 -17.29 -28.56
C GLU A 282 -16.66 -18.62 -29.23
N LYS A 283 -15.55 -18.69 -29.98
CA LYS A 283 -15.14 -19.93 -30.64
C LYS A 283 -14.65 -20.99 -29.66
N LEU A 284 -13.85 -20.59 -28.66
CA LEU A 284 -13.37 -21.51 -27.64
C LEU A 284 -14.49 -22.01 -26.75
N MET A 285 -15.48 -21.17 -26.40
CA MET A 285 -16.66 -21.57 -25.63
C MET A 285 -17.61 -22.53 -26.35
N LYS A 286 -17.46 -22.70 -27.68
CA LYS A 286 -18.21 -23.69 -28.45
C LYS A 286 -17.58 -25.08 -28.41
N ILE A 287 -16.36 -25.21 -27.95
CA ILE A 287 -15.68 -26.49 -27.78
C ILE A 287 -16.30 -27.19 -26.57
N ASP A 288 -16.70 -28.44 -26.75
CA ASP A 288 -17.25 -29.23 -25.65
C ASP A 288 -16.26 -29.39 -24.51
N GLY A 289 -16.72 -29.20 -23.28
CA GLY A 289 -15.87 -29.25 -22.08
C GLY A 289 -15.20 -27.92 -21.71
N VAL A 290 -15.17 -26.88 -22.56
CA VAL A 290 -14.66 -25.55 -22.18
C VAL A 290 -15.69 -24.84 -21.30
N MET A 291 -15.32 -24.56 -20.06
CA MET A 291 -16.18 -23.97 -19.02
C MET A 291 -16.10 -22.45 -18.97
N GLY A 292 -15.00 -21.88 -19.45
CA GLY A 292 -14.81 -20.43 -19.44
C GLY A 292 -13.55 -20.00 -20.17
N VAL A 293 -13.57 -18.78 -20.69
CA VAL A 293 -12.42 -18.12 -21.31
C VAL A 293 -12.24 -16.76 -20.65
N SER A 294 -11.04 -16.47 -20.23
CA SER A 294 -10.68 -15.20 -19.57
C SER A 294 -9.43 -14.63 -20.19
N PHE A 295 -9.42 -13.32 -20.45
CA PHE A 295 -8.24 -12.60 -20.92
C PHE A 295 -7.61 -11.80 -19.79
N LYS A 296 -6.28 -11.73 -19.76
CA LYS A 296 -5.51 -10.97 -18.77
C LYS A 296 -6.00 -9.52 -18.68
N THR A 297 -6.21 -8.87 -19.82
CA THR A 297 -6.70 -7.48 -19.89
C THR A 297 -8.08 -7.27 -19.26
N SER A 298 -8.96 -8.26 -19.32
CA SER A 298 -10.28 -8.21 -18.67
C SER A 298 -10.15 -8.32 -17.14
N VAL A 299 -9.27 -9.21 -16.68
CA VAL A 299 -8.96 -9.37 -15.24
C VAL A 299 -8.30 -8.10 -14.70
N GLU A 300 -7.30 -7.58 -15.41
CA GLU A 300 -6.64 -6.32 -15.11
C GLU A 300 -7.63 -5.14 -15.05
N GLY A 301 -8.53 -5.04 -16.05
CA GLY A 301 -9.58 -4.01 -16.09
C GLY A 301 -10.52 -4.08 -14.89
N THR A 302 -10.93 -5.27 -14.48
CA THR A 302 -11.76 -5.50 -13.31
C THR A 302 -11.00 -5.10 -12.03
N PHE A 303 -9.75 -5.55 -11.90
CA PHE A 303 -8.88 -5.22 -10.76
C PHE A 303 -8.61 -3.72 -10.69
N SER A 304 -8.28 -3.08 -11.82
CA SER A 304 -8.11 -1.63 -11.93
C SER A 304 -9.37 -0.86 -11.53
N THR A 305 -10.55 -1.34 -11.93
CA THR A 305 -11.82 -0.70 -11.55
C THR A 305 -12.09 -0.80 -10.05
N MET A 306 -11.82 -1.95 -9.45
CA MET A 306 -11.91 -2.12 -7.98
C MET A 306 -10.95 -1.17 -7.25
N LEU A 307 -9.71 -1.06 -7.72
CA LEU A 307 -8.71 -0.17 -7.13
C LEU A 307 -9.03 1.31 -7.37
N LYS A 308 -9.59 1.68 -8.53
CA LYS A 308 -10.06 3.05 -8.80
C LYS A 308 -11.13 3.51 -7.81
N SER A 309 -11.97 2.64 -7.31
CA SER A 309 -12.93 3.00 -6.26
C SER A 309 -12.24 3.40 -4.94
N LEU A 310 -11.08 2.82 -4.63
CA LEU A 310 -10.24 3.21 -3.49
C LEU A 310 -9.58 4.58 -3.71
N LEU A 311 -9.26 4.94 -4.95
CA LEU A 311 -8.68 6.25 -5.27
C LEU A 311 -9.59 7.40 -4.86
N LEU A 312 -10.91 7.25 -4.99
CA LEU A 312 -11.87 8.27 -4.53
C LEU A 312 -11.72 8.50 -3.01
N VAL A 313 -11.56 7.43 -2.22
CA VAL A 313 -11.36 7.53 -0.77
C VAL A 313 -10.03 8.25 -0.47
N ILE A 314 -8.97 7.93 -1.22
CA ILE A 314 -7.65 8.56 -1.08
C ILE A 314 -7.73 10.06 -1.40
N VAL A 315 -8.42 10.45 -2.48
CA VAL A 315 -8.62 11.87 -2.83
C VAL A 315 -9.35 12.61 -1.73
N VAL A 316 -10.44 12.04 -1.19
CA VAL A 316 -11.17 12.63 -0.05
C VAL A 316 -10.26 12.79 1.16
N LEU A 317 -9.40 11.81 1.45
CA LEU A 317 -8.44 11.85 2.54
C LEU A 317 -7.41 12.99 2.34
N ILE A 318 -6.85 13.10 1.14
CA ILE A 318 -5.87 14.16 0.80
C ILE A 318 -6.52 15.55 0.93
N VAL A 319 -7.72 15.74 0.37
CA VAL A 319 -8.45 17.02 0.46
C VAL A 319 -8.78 17.36 1.91
N SER A 320 -9.25 16.40 2.68
CA SER A 320 -9.56 16.58 4.10
C SER A 320 -8.30 16.93 4.92
N ALA A 321 -7.19 16.26 4.66
CA ALA A 321 -5.90 16.55 5.29
C ALA A 321 -5.40 17.95 4.93
N GLY A 322 -5.52 18.36 3.68
CA GLY A 322 -5.20 19.72 3.22
C GLY A 322 -6.06 20.79 3.88
N ALA A 323 -7.36 20.56 3.99
CA ALA A 323 -8.28 21.45 4.69
C ALA A 323 -7.93 21.56 6.18
N LEU A 324 -7.65 20.44 6.83
CA LEU A 324 -7.21 20.41 8.22
C LEU A 324 -5.89 21.17 8.42
N ALA A 325 -4.91 20.96 7.54
CA ALA A 325 -3.65 21.70 7.56
C ALA A 325 -3.86 23.22 7.48
N PHE A 326 -4.73 23.65 6.57
CA PHE A 326 -5.08 25.07 6.42
C PHE A 326 -5.71 25.64 7.71
N ILE A 327 -6.69 24.95 8.29
CA ILE A 327 -7.36 25.38 9.52
C ILE A 327 -6.39 25.45 10.69
N VAL A 328 -5.54 24.44 10.84
CA VAL A 328 -4.53 24.40 11.90
C VAL A 328 -3.54 25.54 11.75
N LEU A 329 -2.97 25.75 10.57
CA LEU A 329 -2.03 26.83 10.29
C LEU A 329 -2.67 28.20 10.50
N TYR A 330 -3.91 28.41 10.03
CA TYR A 330 -4.65 29.65 10.21
C TYR A 330 -4.85 29.96 11.69
N ASN A 331 -5.35 28.99 12.47
CA ASN A 331 -5.57 29.17 13.90
C ASN A 331 -4.28 29.44 14.67
N LEU A 332 -3.22 28.70 14.39
CA LEU A 332 -1.93 28.90 15.04
C LEU A 332 -1.30 30.24 14.68
N THR A 333 -1.44 30.68 13.43
CA THR A 333 -0.96 32.02 13.00
C THR A 333 -1.75 33.12 13.70
N ASN A 334 -3.05 32.97 13.79
CA ASN A 334 -3.92 33.95 14.48
C ASN A 334 -3.58 34.08 15.97
N ILE A 335 -3.40 32.95 16.66
CA ILE A 335 -2.97 32.94 18.07
C ILE A 335 -1.59 33.60 18.20
N ASN A 336 -0.65 33.30 17.30
CA ASN A 336 0.69 33.88 17.30
C ASN A 336 0.67 35.40 17.15
N ILE A 337 -0.16 35.93 16.24
CA ILE A 337 -0.31 37.37 16.02
C ILE A 337 -0.93 38.03 17.27
N ASN A 338 -2.02 37.48 17.80
CA ASN A 338 -2.73 38.04 18.95
C ASN A 338 -1.87 38.09 20.22
N GLU A 339 -1.02 37.07 20.48
CA GLU A 339 -0.10 37.06 21.60
C GLU A 339 1.00 38.12 21.48
N ARG A 340 1.34 38.55 20.26
CA ARG A 340 2.45 39.50 19.97
C ARG A 340 1.98 40.87 19.56
N ILE A 341 0.72 41.17 19.66
CA ILE A 341 0.15 42.45 19.19
C ILE A 341 0.86 43.67 19.82
N ARG A 342 1.30 43.55 21.09
CA ARG A 342 2.07 44.61 21.79
C ARG A 342 3.49 44.70 21.27
N GLU A 343 4.18 43.59 20.98
CA GLU A 343 5.51 43.59 20.39
C GLU A 343 5.48 44.19 18.98
N ILE A 344 4.47 43.82 18.17
CA ILE A 344 4.24 44.36 16.83
C ILE A 344 3.98 45.87 16.88
N ALA A 345 3.14 46.32 17.81
CA ALA A 345 2.88 47.75 18.02
C ALA A 345 4.15 48.53 18.41
N SER A 346 4.98 47.98 19.30
CA SER A 346 6.25 48.59 19.68
C SER A 346 7.22 48.72 18.51
N LEU A 347 7.32 47.71 17.64
CA LEU A 347 8.14 47.75 16.42
C LEU A 347 7.67 48.83 15.46
N LYS A 348 6.34 48.98 15.28
CA LYS A 348 5.75 50.02 14.43
C LYS A 348 6.04 51.42 14.99
N VAL A 349 5.94 51.61 16.29
CA VAL A 349 6.27 52.88 16.94
C VAL A 349 7.75 53.24 16.78
N LEU A 350 8.64 52.22 16.75
CA LEU A 350 10.07 52.39 16.50
C LEU A 350 10.42 52.67 15.04
N GLY A 351 9.41 52.75 14.13
CA GLY A 351 9.58 53.13 12.73
C GLY A 351 9.85 51.99 11.77
N PHE A 352 9.60 50.71 12.17
CA PHE A 352 9.70 49.59 11.25
C PHE A 352 8.53 49.59 10.26
N TYR A 353 8.84 49.34 8.99
CA TYR A 353 7.83 49.23 7.93
C TYR A 353 6.98 47.96 8.05
N ASP A 354 5.75 48.02 7.55
CA ASP A 354 4.81 46.90 7.61
C ASP A 354 5.38 45.58 7.04
N LYS A 355 6.19 45.66 5.99
CA LYS A 355 6.87 44.54 5.36
C LYS A 355 7.90 43.85 6.29
N GLU A 356 8.62 44.65 7.06
CA GLU A 356 9.65 44.17 8.00
C GLU A 356 9.00 43.48 9.21
N VAL A 357 7.94 44.09 9.73
CA VAL A 357 7.14 43.55 10.83
C VAL A 357 6.45 42.22 10.41
N SER A 358 5.83 42.20 9.23
CA SER A 358 5.25 40.98 8.69
C SER A 358 6.29 39.87 8.52
N MET A 359 7.46 40.18 7.94
CA MET A 359 8.54 39.22 7.75
C MET A 359 9.06 38.69 9.09
N TYR A 360 9.08 39.49 10.13
CA TYR A 360 9.48 39.08 11.49
C TYR A 360 8.52 38.02 12.06
N VAL A 361 7.20 38.19 11.87
CA VAL A 361 6.17 37.23 12.34
C VAL A 361 6.15 35.97 11.49
N PHE A 362 6.15 36.12 10.15
CA PHE A 362 6.06 35.00 9.24
C PHE A 362 7.30 34.10 9.27
N ARG A 363 8.48 34.65 9.54
CA ARG A 363 9.73 33.86 9.61
C ARG A 363 9.65 32.73 10.64
N GLU A 364 9.02 32.96 11.78
CA GLU A 364 8.81 31.94 12.81
C GLU A 364 7.90 30.82 12.29
N THR A 365 6.80 31.19 11.66
CA THR A 365 5.85 30.23 11.09
C THR A 365 6.51 29.40 9.99
N VAL A 366 7.28 30.02 9.10
CA VAL A 366 8.03 29.31 8.03
C VAL A 366 9.01 28.31 8.60
N ILE A 367 9.79 28.70 9.62
CA ILE A 367 10.76 27.78 10.26
C ILE A 367 10.03 26.60 10.92
N LEU A 368 8.93 26.85 11.63
CA LEU A 368 8.15 25.80 12.28
C LEU A 368 7.47 24.87 11.25
N THR A 369 7.03 25.43 10.12
CA THR A 369 6.49 24.64 9.01
C THR A 369 7.55 23.71 8.42
N LEU A 370 8.73 24.24 8.11
CA LEU A 370 9.85 23.44 7.58
C LEU A 370 10.32 22.32 8.54
N ILE A 371 10.21 22.54 9.85
CA ILE A 371 10.54 21.51 10.84
C ILE A 371 9.43 20.47 10.95
N GLY A 372 8.17 20.87 10.74
CA GLY A 372 7.00 19.99 10.85
C GLY A 372 6.72 19.17 9.59
N THR A 373 7.22 19.60 8.43
CA THR A 373 7.13 18.87 7.15
C THR A 373 8.23 17.83 7.01
#